data_d067742e900d2b7108138354ece628ce
#
_entry.id   d067742e900d2b7108138354ece628ce
#
_cell.length_a   1.000
_cell.length_b   1.000
_cell.length_c   1.000
_cell.angle_alpha   90.00
_cell.angle_beta   90.00
_cell.angle_gamma   90.00
#
_symmetry.space_group_name_H-M   'P 1'
#
loop_
_entity.id
_entity.type
_entity.pdbx_description
1 polymer ?
#
loop_
_entity_poly.entity_id
_entity_poly.type
_entity_poly.pdbx_seq_one_letter_code
_entity_poly.pdbx_strand_id
1 'polypeptide(L)'
;VLSTPMPASAAEQADVRSSDRVLRSGWSNGPLQEVQSWQDLRWQMMQSQPSRDEDAQWVLELQSRDGQAVREVRMAVPATAPEDGVMTPEWWGLRGPWMAPVLGELVPGGVAQQAGLRKGDTVVRIQSRSVPDAVALRASVRASGAEASAAQVWEVARRGKPGLLLIEVQPRRVE
;
A
#
# COMPACT_ATOMS: atom_id res chain seq x y z
N VAL A 1 5.30 9.35 1.36
CA VAL A 1 4.38 8.52 2.14
C VAL A 1 4.11 7.23 1.37
N LEU A 2 4.25 6.11 2.05
CA LEU A 2 4.13 4.76 1.48
C LEU A 2 2.68 4.26 1.52
N SER A 3 2.34 3.42 0.55
CA SER A 3 1.13 2.61 0.53
C SER A 3 1.38 1.25 1.20
N THR A 4 0.32 0.46 1.34
CA THR A 4 0.39 -0.93 1.81
C THR A 4 1.47 -1.69 1.03
N PRO A 5 2.43 -2.34 1.69
CA PRO A 5 3.48 -3.07 1.02
C PRO A 5 2.96 -4.30 0.28
N MET A 6 3.75 -4.82 -0.63
CA MET A 6 3.44 -6.05 -1.35
C MET A 6 3.41 -7.24 -0.36
N PRO A 7 2.40 -8.12 -0.43
CA PRO A 7 2.33 -9.29 0.44
C PRO A 7 3.58 -10.18 0.31
N ALA A 8 4.02 -10.74 1.43
CA ALA A 8 5.19 -11.62 1.55
C ALA A 8 6.52 -11.00 1.07
N SER A 9 6.58 -9.69 0.95
CA SER A 9 7.78 -8.95 0.55
C SER A 9 8.70 -8.62 1.71
N ALA A 10 9.93 -8.20 1.40
CA ALA A 10 10.88 -7.70 2.39
C ALA A 10 10.32 -6.50 3.17
N ALA A 11 9.58 -5.62 2.50
CA ALA A 11 8.92 -4.47 3.13
C ALA A 11 7.85 -4.90 4.15
N GLU A 12 7.00 -5.85 3.80
CA GLU A 12 5.98 -6.36 4.72
C GLU A 12 6.63 -7.06 5.93
N GLN A 13 7.63 -7.89 5.71
CA GLN A 13 8.36 -8.59 6.77
C GLN A 13 9.10 -7.64 7.71
N ALA A 14 9.51 -6.48 7.22
CA ALA A 14 10.12 -5.42 8.02
C ALA A 14 9.11 -4.51 8.74
N ASP A 15 7.81 -4.83 8.67
CA ASP A 15 6.73 -4.06 9.29
C ASP A 15 6.58 -2.63 8.72
N VAL A 16 6.84 -2.45 7.44
CA VAL A 16 6.44 -1.24 6.70
C VAL A 16 4.92 -1.20 6.61
N ARG A 17 4.34 -0.06 6.90
CA ARG A 17 2.88 0.10 6.96
C ARG A 17 2.40 1.19 6.00
N SER A 18 1.13 1.07 5.61
CA SER A 18 0.46 2.15 4.89
C SER A 18 0.49 3.46 5.68
N SER A 19 0.71 4.55 4.99
CA SER A 19 0.88 5.91 5.53
C SER A 19 2.19 6.19 6.27
N ASP A 20 3.13 5.26 6.30
CA ASP A 20 4.48 5.55 6.75
C ASP A 20 5.15 6.57 5.83
N ARG A 21 5.79 7.57 6.43
CA ARG A 21 6.60 8.54 5.72
C ARG A 21 8.07 8.18 5.84
N VAL A 22 8.73 7.98 4.73
CA VAL A 22 10.18 7.76 4.71
C VAL A 22 10.89 9.08 4.94
N LEU A 23 11.71 9.13 5.98
CA LEU A 23 12.54 10.30 6.30
C LEU A 23 13.94 10.15 5.72
N ARG A 24 14.56 8.98 5.91
CA ARG A 24 15.90 8.65 5.41
C ARG A 24 15.97 7.20 4.96
N SER A 25 16.89 6.89 4.05
CA SER A 25 17.13 5.53 3.58
C SER A 25 18.59 5.30 3.22
N GLY A 26 18.99 4.05 3.21
CA GLY A 26 20.33 3.64 2.80
C GLY A 26 20.68 2.22 3.26
N TRP A 27 21.87 1.77 2.87
CA TRP A 27 22.41 0.50 3.37
C TRP A 27 22.77 0.57 4.85
N SER A 28 22.59 -0.54 5.58
CA SER A 28 22.90 -0.64 7.01
C SER A 28 24.38 -0.41 7.36
N ASN A 29 25.27 -0.62 6.41
CA ASN A 29 26.72 -0.41 6.52
C ASN A 29 27.20 0.93 5.95
N GLY A 30 26.30 1.87 5.67
CA GLY A 30 26.61 3.18 5.14
C GLY A 30 25.76 4.30 5.71
N PRO A 31 25.95 5.54 5.25
CA PRO A 31 25.17 6.66 5.71
C PRO A 31 23.74 6.59 5.16
N LEU A 32 22.76 7.01 5.99
CA LEU A 32 21.39 7.21 5.54
C LEU A 32 21.26 8.58 4.88
N GLN A 33 20.59 8.62 3.73
CA GLN A 33 20.31 9.85 2.99
C GLN A 33 18.87 10.29 3.22
N GLU A 34 18.65 11.59 3.31
CA GLU A 34 17.32 12.17 3.42
C GLU A 34 16.47 11.86 2.19
N VAL A 35 15.19 11.53 2.41
CA VAL A 35 14.22 11.23 1.36
C VAL A 35 13.13 12.28 1.37
N GLN A 36 12.96 13.01 0.28
CA GLN A 36 11.99 14.09 0.17
C GLN A 36 10.71 13.68 -0.58
N SER A 37 10.82 12.71 -1.48
CA SER A 37 9.68 12.26 -2.29
C SER A 37 9.77 10.76 -2.61
N TRP A 38 8.69 10.21 -3.19
CA TRP A 38 8.70 8.85 -3.75
C TRP A 38 9.72 8.71 -4.88
N GLN A 39 9.81 9.69 -5.75
CA GLN A 39 10.79 9.70 -6.84
C GLN A 39 12.22 9.77 -6.32
N ASP A 40 12.46 10.52 -5.26
CA ASP A 40 13.75 10.61 -4.62
C ASP A 40 14.19 9.26 -4.02
N LEU A 41 13.29 8.58 -3.29
CA LEU A 41 13.53 7.23 -2.78
C LEU A 41 13.85 6.25 -3.92
N ARG A 42 13.05 6.28 -4.99
CA ARG A 42 13.28 5.45 -6.18
C ARG A 42 14.66 5.71 -6.76
N TRP A 43 15.01 6.96 -6.92
CA TRP A 43 16.30 7.37 -7.46
C TRP A 43 17.47 6.89 -6.61
N GLN A 44 17.40 7.08 -5.30
CA GLN A 44 18.42 6.62 -4.36
C GLN A 44 18.62 5.09 -4.46
N MET A 45 17.54 4.33 -4.48
CA MET A 45 17.60 2.88 -4.61
C MET A 45 18.19 2.44 -5.96
N MET A 46 17.73 3.03 -7.06
CA MET A 46 18.17 2.67 -8.41
C MET A 46 19.65 3.01 -8.67
N GLN A 47 20.16 4.06 -8.04
CA GLN A 47 21.58 4.43 -8.13
C GLN A 47 22.49 3.64 -7.20
N SER A 48 21.93 3.00 -6.19
CA SER A 48 22.68 2.20 -5.25
C SER A 48 23.12 0.90 -5.89
N GLN A 49 24.36 0.51 -5.64
CA GLN A 49 24.86 -0.80 -6.04
C GLN A 49 24.53 -1.83 -4.95
N PRO A 50 24.33 -3.09 -5.35
CA PRO A 50 24.22 -4.17 -4.38
C PRO A 50 25.38 -4.14 -3.40
N SER A 51 25.09 -4.32 -2.11
CA SER A 51 26.15 -4.41 -1.12
C SER A 51 27.01 -5.67 -1.34
N ARG A 52 28.31 -5.55 -1.12
CA ARG A 52 29.22 -6.71 -1.08
C ARG A 52 29.15 -7.47 0.24
N ASP A 53 28.55 -6.86 1.25
CA ASP A 53 28.27 -7.48 2.52
C ASP A 53 26.97 -8.27 2.42
N GLU A 54 27.05 -9.59 2.57
CA GLU A 54 25.90 -10.47 2.48
C GLU A 54 24.87 -10.25 3.60
N ASP A 55 25.32 -9.66 4.72
CA ASP A 55 24.47 -9.34 5.87
C ASP A 55 23.86 -7.94 5.79
N ALA A 56 24.22 -7.14 4.78
CA ALA A 56 23.70 -5.79 4.63
C ALA A 56 22.19 -5.79 4.34
N GLN A 57 21.49 -4.89 5.00
CA GLN A 57 20.04 -4.67 4.84
C GLN A 57 19.78 -3.24 4.40
N TRP A 58 18.69 -3.03 3.69
CA TRP A 58 18.25 -1.67 3.38
C TRP A 58 17.47 -1.10 4.55
N VAL A 59 17.91 0.04 5.04
CA VAL A 59 17.34 0.70 6.21
C VAL A 59 16.42 1.82 5.77
N LEU A 60 15.23 1.87 6.36
CA LEU A 60 14.31 3.00 6.24
C LEU A 60 14.07 3.59 7.64
N GLU A 61 14.22 4.89 7.77
CA GLU A 61 13.73 5.64 8.91
C GLU A 61 12.32 6.14 8.57
N LEU A 62 11.34 5.64 9.30
CA LEU A 62 9.91 5.85 9.03
C LEU A 62 9.26 6.67 10.15
N GLN A 63 8.44 7.61 9.76
CA GLN A 63 7.54 8.34 10.65
C GLN A 63 6.13 7.81 10.48
N SER A 64 5.47 7.46 11.59
CA SER A 64 4.09 7.01 11.58
C SER A 64 3.13 8.12 11.11
N ARG A 65 1.93 7.73 10.69
CA ARG A 65 0.90 8.64 10.15
C ARG A 65 0.57 9.81 11.07
N ASP A 66 0.52 9.57 12.38
CA ASP A 66 0.23 10.58 13.39
C ASP A 66 1.43 11.52 13.69
N GLY A 67 2.59 11.24 13.11
CA GLY A 67 3.83 11.97 13.35
C GLY A 67 4.45 11.76 14.72
N GLN A 68 3.86 10.93 15.58
CA GLN A 68 4.28 10.74 16.95
C GLN A 68 5.48 9.82 17.11
N ALA A 69 5.57 8.81 16.25
CA ALA A 69 6.61 7.80 16.33
C ALA A 69 7.52 7.83 15.12
N VAL A 70 8.81 7.78 15.36
CA VAL A 70 9.85 7.55 14.36
C VAL A 70 10.51 6.22 14.70
N ARG A 71 10.60 5.33 13.72
CA ARG A 71 11.22 4.03 13.88
C ARG A 71 12.14 3.71 12.70
N GLU A 72 13.11 2.90 12.95
CA GLU A 72 13.99 2.35 11.94
C GLU A 72 13.57 0.92 11.62
N VAL A 73 13.40 0.62 10.35
CA VAL A 73 13.15 -0.74 9.87
C VAL A 73 14.26 -1.19 8.95
N ARG A 74 14.52 -2.49 8.91
CA ARG A 74 15.57 -3.11 8.11
C ARG A 74 14.95 -4.16 7.20
N MET A 75 15.11 -3.96 5.92
CA MET A 75 14.61 -4.89 4.90
C MET A 75 15.74 -5.81 4.46
N ALA A 76 15.51 -7.12 4.58
CA ALA A 76 16.42 -8.11 4.04
C ALA A 76 16.42 -8.07 2.51
N VAL A 77 17.58 -8.29 1.91
CA VAL A 77 17.71 -8.36 0.46
C VAL A 77 16.84 -9.50 -0.08
N PRO A 78 15.94 -9.25 -1.03
CA PRO A 78 15.13 -10.31 -1.63
C PRO A 78 16.01 -11.41 -2.24
N ALA A 79 15.58 -12.67 -2.11
CA ALA A 79 16.30 -13.81 -2.64
C ALA A 79 16.35 -13.85 -4.17
N THR A 80 15.35 -13.27 -4.83
CA THR A 80 15.28 -13.16 -6.28
C THR A 80 16.06 -11.94 -6.74
N ALA A 81 16.93 -12.09 -7.74
CA ALA A 81 17.67 -10.99 -8.30
C ALA A 81 16.74 -9.90 -8.88
N PRO A 82 17.11 -8.61 -8.78
CA PRO A 82 16.32 -7.55 -9.36
C PRO A 82 16.37 -7.61 -10.89
N GLU A 83 15.29 -7.21 -11.52
CA GLU A 83 15.20 -7.10 -12.98
C GLU A 83 16.26 -6.12 -13.50
N ASP A 84 16.98 -6.51 -14.54
CA ASP A 84 18.11 -5.75 -15.12
C ASP A 84 19.20 -5.33 -14.12
N GLY A 85 19.27 -5.99 -12.97
CA GLY A 85 20.23 -5.66 -11.91
C GLY A 85 19.96 -4.34 -11.18
N VAL A 86 18.79 -3.74 -11.38
CA VAL A 86 18.41 -2.45 -10.82
C VAL A 86 17.50 -2.65 -9.60
N MET A 87 17.94 -2.18 -8.46
CA MET A 87 17.14 -2.19 -7.23
C MET A 87 16.09 -1.08 -7.28
N THR A 88 14.82 -1.47 -7.42
CA THR A 88 13.68 -0.54 -7.38
C THR A 88 12.93 -0.66 -6.06
N PRO A 89 12.16 0.35 -5.61
CA PRO A 89 11.31 0.20 -4.44
C PRO A 89 10.39 -1.01 -4.52
N GLU A 90 9.84 -1.29 -5.70
CA GLU A 90 8.94 -2.41 -5.95
C GLU A 90 9.62 -3.77 -5.76
N TRP A 91 10.89 -3.88 -6.09
CA TRP A 91 11.67 -5.10 -5.84
C TRP A 91 11.76 -5.43 -4.35
N TRP A 92 11.84 -4.41 -3.49
CA TRP A 92 11.75 -4.56 -2.05
C TRP A 92 10.33 -4.80 -1.54
N GLY A 93 9.32 -4.61 -2.39
CA GLY A 93 7.91 -4.69 -2.05
C GLY A 93 7.32 -3.37 -1.54
N LEU A 94 8.05 -2.28 -1.66
CA LEU A 94 7.55 -0.94 -1.35
C LEU A 94 6.60 -0.47 -2.44
N ARG A 95 5.54 0.18 -2.05
CA ARG A 95 4.55 0.78 -2.94
C ARG A 95 4.30 2.23 -2.53
N GLY A 96 4.10 3.09 -3.52
CA GLY A 96 3.83 4.50 -3.33
C GLY A 96 3.63 5.23 -4.66
N PRO A 97 3.36 6.52 -4.60
CA PRO A 97 3.04 7.26 -3.37
C PRO A 97 1.69 6.84 -2.80
N TRP A 98 1.45 7.13 -1.51
CA TRP A 98 0.18 6.83 -0.86
C TRP A 98 -0.97 7.57 -1.55
N MET A 99 -2.07 6.87 -1.77
CA MET A 99 -3.32 7.42 -2.32
C MET A 99 -4.49 6.98 -1.46
N ALA A 100 -5.40 7.89 -1.21
CA ALA A 100 -6.62 7.62 -0.45
C ALA A 100 -7.48 6.54 -1.14
N PRO A 101 -8.19 5.68 -0.36
CA PRO A 101 -9.06 4.64 -0.89
C PRO A 101 -10.41 5.20 -1.35
N VAL A 102 -10.40 6.07 -2.34
CA VAL A 102 -11.57 6.75 -2.89
C VAL A 102 -12.03 6.05 -4.15
N LEU A 103 -13.35 5.81 -4.25
CA LEU A 103 -13.95 5.21 -5.44
C LEU A 103 -13.94 6.21 -6.61
N GLY A 104 -13.42 5.74 -7.74
CA GLY A 104 -13.50 6.44 -9.00
C GLY A 104 -14.82 6.20 -9.73
N GLU A 105 -14.79 6.28 -11.06
CA GLU A 105 -15.96 5.96 -11.88
C GLU A 105 -16.39 4.52 -11.67
N LEU A 106 -17.68 4.32 -11.44
CA LEU A 106 -18.29 2.99 -11.32
C LEU A 106 -18.80 2.52 -12.66
N VAL A 107 -18.77 1.22 -12.88
CA VAL A 107 -19.38 0.62 -14.08
C VAL A 107 -20.89 0.87 -14.04
N PRO A 108 -21.48 1.52 -15.06
CA PRO A 108 -22.92 1.75 -15.12
C PRO A 108 -23.69 0.42 -15.04
N GLY A 109 -24.68 0.36 -14.13
CA GLY A 109 -25.43 -0.86 -13.88
C GLY A 109 -24.65 -1.99 -13.21
N GLY A 110 -23.38 -1.75 -12.84
CA GLY A 110 -22.54 -2.71 -12.14
C GLY A 110 -22.94 -2.92 -10.68
N VAL A 111 -22.41 -3.98 -10.09
CA VAL A 111 -22.72 -4.40 -8.70
C VAL A 111 -22.51 -3.28 -7.68
N ALA A 112 -21.43 -2.54 -7.80
CA ALA A 112 -21.12 -1.43 -6.88
C ALA A 112 -22.16 -0.32 -6.96
N GLN A 113 -22.56 0.08 -8.18
CA GLN A 113 -23.57 1.11 -8.39
C GLN A 113 -24.94 0.63 -7.91
N GLN A 114 -25.33 -0.61 -8.21
CA GLN A 114 -26.59 -1.20 -7.77
C GLN A 114 -26.68 -1.30 -6.25
N ALA A 115 -25.56 -1.53 -5.57
CA ALA A 115 -25.49 -1.58 -4.11
C ALA A 115 -25.62 -0.19 -3.45
N GLY A 116 -25.51 0.90 -4.22
CA GLY A 116 -25.59 2.26 -3.73
C GLY A 116 -24.25 2.94 -3.45
N LEU A 117 -23.13 2.33 -3.83
CA LEU A 117 -21.82 3.00 -3.84
C LEU A 117 -21.81 4.12 -4.88
N ARG A 118 -21.02 5.15 -4.65
CA ARG A 118 -20.90 6.31 -5.53
C ARG A 118 -19.43 6.70 -5.73
N LYS A 119 -19.17 7.29 -6.87
CA LYS A 119 -17.90 8.00 -7.11
C LYS A 119 -17.64 9.01 -5.99
N GLY A 120 -16.42 9.03 -5.49
CA GLY A 120 -16.02 9.94 -4.42
C GLY A 120 -16.22 9.38 -3.00
N ASP A 121 -16.89 8.23 -2.85
CA ASP A 121 -16.94 7.56 -1.56
C ASP A 121 -15.54 7.11 -1.12
N THR A 122 -15.20 7.38 0.12
CA THR A 122 -13.96 6.87 0.73
C THR A 122 -14.26 5.57 1.46
N VAL A 123 -13.65 4.47 1.04
CA VAL A 123 -13.84 3.17 1.66
C VAL A 123 -12.98 3.08 2.92
N VAL A 124 -13.63 2.81 4.05
CA VAL A 124 -12.95 2.72 5.37
C VAL A 124 -12.70 1.27 5.75
N ARG A 125 -13.71 0.41 5.58
CA ARG A 125 -13.61 -1.04 5.84
C ARG A 125 -14.43 -1.83 4.84
N ILE A 126 -13.97 -3.05 4.61
CA ILE A 126 -14.72 -4.09 3.89
C ILE A 126 -14.70 -5.33 4.76
N GLN A 127 -15.88 -5.85 5.15
CA GLN A 127 -16.01 -7.00 6.05
C GLN A 127 -15.18 -6.83 7.33
N SER A 128 -15.28 -5.67 7.95
CA SER A 128 -14.54 -5.27 9.16
C SER A 128 -13.00 -5.18 9.01
N ARG A 129 -12.47 -5.40 7.82
CA ARG A 129 -11.04 -5.22 7.52
C ARG A 129 -10.78 -3.79 7.07
N SER A 130 -9.83 -3.13 7.70
CA SER A 130 -9.41 -1.77 7.33
C SER A 130 -8.91 -1.70 5.90
N VAL A 131 -9.27 -0.63 5.20
CA VAL A 131 -8.79 -0.29 3.85
C VAL A 131 -8.01 1.02 3.94
N PRO A 132 -6.70 0.95 4.22
CA PRO A 132 -5.93 2.15 4.56
C PRO A 132 -5.53 2.99 3.33
N ASP A 133 -5.59 2.44 2.14
CA ASP A 133 -5.19 3.12 0.91
C ASP A 133 -5.80 2.48 -0.36
N ALA A 134 -5.55 3.12 -1.50
CA ALA A 134 -6.05 2.65 -2.79
C ALA A 134 -5.48 1.29 -3.22
N VAL A 135 -4.28 0.95 -2.78
CA VAL A 135 -3.66 -0.36 -3.07
C VAL A 135 -4.42 -1.47 -2.34
N ALA A 136 -4.70 -1.28 -1.05
CA ALA A 136 -5.49 -2.22 -0.25
C ALA A 136 -6.92 -2.34 -0.79
N LEU A 137 -7.53 -1.24 -1.23
CA LEU A 137 -8.85 -1.25 -1.87
C LEU A 137 -8.87 -2.13 -3.12
N ARG A 138 -7.92 -1.95 -4.02
CA ARG A 138 -7.83 -2.77 -5.25
C ARG A 138 -7.61 -4.25 -4.94
N ALA A 139 -6.77 -4.55 -3.95
CA ALA A 139 -6.54 -5.92 -3.51
C ALA A 139 -7.82 -6.57 -2.96
N SER A 140 -8.57 -5.85 -2.14
CA SER A 140 -9.85 -6.33 -1.59
C SER A 140 -10.91 -6.57 -2.68
N VAL A 141 -10.99 -5.69 -3.68
CA VAL A 141 -11.91 -5.85 -4.81
C VAL A 141 -11.56 -7.08 -5.65
N ARG A 142 -10.27 -7.30 -5.93
CA ARG A 142 -9.80 -8.48 -6.66
C ARG A 142 -10.08 -9.79 -5.91
N ALA A 143 -9.83 -9.82 -4.61
CA ALA A 143 -10.11 -10.97 -3.77
C ALA A 143 -11.61 -11.27 -3.74
N SER A 144 -12.46 -10.26 -3.66
CA SER A 144 -13.92 -10.40 -3.70
C SER A 144 -14.42 -11.03 -5.01
N GLY A 145 -13.78 -10.69 -6.14
CA GLY A 145 -14.11 -11.28 -7.44
C GLY A 145 -13.75 -12.77 -7.54
N ALA A 146 -12.72 -13.21 -6.84
CA ALA A 146 -12.28 -14.60 -6.81
C ALA A 146 -13.15 -15.49 -5.90
N GLU A 147 -13.66 -14.94 -4.81
CA GLU A 147 -14.45 -15.64 -3.78
C GLU A 147 -15.95 -15.33 -3.85
N ALA A 148 -16.45 -14.93 -5.00
CA ALA A 148 -17.77 -14.34 -5.21
C ALA A 148 -18.93 -15.30 -4.84
N SER A 149 -19.28 -15.36 -3.56
CA SER A 149 -20.49 -16.07 -3.14
C SER A 149 -21.24 -15.42 -1.96
N ALA A 150 -20.64 -14.54 -1.20
CA ALA A 150 -21.26 -13.93 -0.04
C ALA A 150 -21.36 -12.41 -0.17
N ALA A 151 -22.47 -11.85 0.32
CA ALA A 151 -22.60 -10.40 0.46
C ALA A 151 -21.54 -9.86 1.41
N GLN A 152 -20.99 -8.70 1.06
CA GLN A 152 -19.99 -7.99 1.84
C GLN A 152 -20.54 -6.68 2.36
N VAL A 153 -20.24 -6.35 3.61
CA VAL A 153 -20.57 -5.04 4.18
C VAL A 153 -19.39 -4.11 4.01
N TRP A 154 -19.63 -3.01 3.31
CA TRP A 154 -18.67 -1.94 3.09
C TRP A 154 -19.02 -0.75 3.97
N GLU A 155 -18.07 -0.25 4.72
CA GLU A 155 -18.17 1.00 5.48
C GLU A 155 -17.49 2.11 4.71
N VAL A 156 -18.28 3.10 4.31
CA VAL A 156 -17.79 4.22 3.48
C VAL A 156 -18.12 5.57 4.10
N ALA A 157 -17.20 6.53 3.93
CA ALA A 157 -17.45 7.93 4.22
C ALA A 157 -17.86 8.63 2.93
N ARG A 158 -18.97 9.37 2.96
CA ARG A 158 -19.50 10.12 1.83
C ARG A 158 -19.53 11.60 2.12
N ARG A 159 -19.07 12.40 1.17
CA ARG A 159 -19.09 13.86 1.28
C ARG A 159 -20.51 14.36 1.52
N GLY A 160 -20.68 15.22 2.52
CA GLY A 160 -21.98 15.76 2.89
C GLY A 160 -22.87 14.86 3.73
N LYS A 161 -22.39 13.69 4.12
CA LYS A 161 -23.09 12.78 5.04
C LYS A 161 -22.28 12.61 6.32
N PRO A 162 -22.87 12.81 7.50
CA PRO A 162 -22.19 12.56 8.77
C PRO A 162 -22.05 11.05 9.00
N GLY A 163 -20.91 10.65 9.60
CA GLY A 163 -20.65 9.25 9.96
C GLY A 163 -20.38 8.36 8.77
N LEU A 164 -20.32 7.06 9.04
CA LEU A 164 -20.07 6.02 8.05
C LEU A 164 -21.40 5.44 7.52
N LEU A 165 -21.44 5.17 6.23
CA LEU A 165 -22.54 4.45 5.60
C LEU A 165 -22.17 2.97 5.52
N LEU A 166 -23.08 2.10 5.91
CA LEU A 166 -22.97 0.66 5.74
C LEU A 166 -23.70 0.27 4.46
N ILE A 167 -22.96 -0.28 3.51
CA ILE A 167 -23.49 -0.67 2.20
C ILE A 167 -23.20 -2.14 1.97
N GLU A 168 -24.26 -2.91 1.74
CA GLU A 168 -24.15 -4.32 1.39
C GLU A 168 -23.90 -4.46 -0.11
N VAL A 169 -22.78 -5.09 -0.46
CA VAL A 169 -22.36 -5.32 -1.84
C VAL A 169 -22.35 -6.83 -2.09
N GLN A 170 -23.06 -7.27 -3.10
CA GLN A 170 -23.09 -8.67 -3.54
C GLN A 170 -22.11 -8.85 -4.72
N PRO A 171 -20.91 -9.36 -4.51
CA PRO A 171 -19.98 -9.57 -5.60
C PRO A 171 -20.55 -10.55 -6.63
N ARG A 172 -20.27 -10.32 -7.90
CA ARG A 172 -20.59 -11.26 -8.99
C ARG A 172 -19.29 -11.74 -9.62
N ARG A 173 -19.21 -13.04 -9.89
CA ARG A 173 -18.16 -13.55 -10.76
C ARG A 173 -18.32 -12.93 -12.14
N VAL A 174 -17.26 -12.37 -12.66
CA VAL A 174 -17.18 -12.03 -14.09
C VAL A 174 -16.77 -13.32 -14.78
N GLU A 175 -17.67 -13.89 -15.58
CA GLU A 175 -17.38 -15.01 -16.45
C GLU A 175 -16.46 -14.58 -17.60
#